data_0f7a6b375fbb023b73dbcf647c769f89
#
_entry.id   0f7a6b375fbb023b73dbcf647c769f89
#
_cell.length_a   1.000
_cell.length_b   1.000
_cell.length_c   1.000
_cell.angle_alpha   90.00
_cell.angle_beta   90.00
_cell.angle_gamma   90.00
#
_symmetry.space_group_name_H-M   'P 1'
#
loop_
_entity.id
_entity.type
_entity.pdbx_description
1 polymer ?
#
loop_
_entity_poly.entity_id
_entity_poly.type
_entity_poly.pdbx_seq_one_letter_code
_entity_poly.pdbx_strand_id
1 'polypeptide(L)'
;MLIINAEIANRFKIMKISFSAYMVILILFSSCQNSNKNEIISLVKEWEGKEILFPTGSVFTILERDTVEHAKNDVDYKIVTYVDSAGCMSCKLQLSRWKEFILELDTISPKKIPFLFYFYPKNKSELNFIVYRNTFNYPICIDEKDSFNKLNHFPANMMFQTFLLDRDNRVLAIGNPIHSSKVKELYLKIIQGDKVQPNNKKNIIQTEVSVDKTTMFLDHFDWHKEQHAKFILTNTGKELLMIYDVTTSCGCTEVAYSKEPTRPGASVSLNVT
;
A
#
# COMPACT_ATOMS: atom_id res chain seq x y z
N MET A 1 14.87 53.13 -42.75
CA MET A 1 13.80 52.94 -41.74
C MET A 1 13.02 51.62 -41.93
N LEU A 2 13.66 50.58 -42.39
CA LEU A 2 12.99 49.28 -42.69
C LEU A 2 13.63 48.05 -42.01
N ILE A 3 14.68 48.24 -41.24
CA ILE A 3 15.41 47.12 -40.56
C ILE A 3 14.91 46.90 -39.13
N ILE A 4 14.33 47.91 -38.48
CA ILE A 4 13.88 47.81 -37.09
C ILE A 4 12.60 46.98 -36.92
N ASN A 5 11.75 46.91 -37.94
CA ASN A 5 10.48 46.15 -37.88
C ASN A 5 10.66 44.62 -38.00
N ALA A 6 11.75 44.15 -38.61
CA ALA A 6 12.02 42.72 -38.74
C ALA A 6 12.51 42.05 -37.47
N GLU A 7 13.31 42.77 -36.66
CA GLU A 7 13.82 42.26 -35.39
C GLU A 7 12.74 42.17 -34.31
N ILE A 8 11.85 43.14 -34.24
CA ILE A 8 10.73 43.14 -33.28
C ILE A 8 9.73 42.02 -33.64
N ALA A 9 9.42 41.82 -34.91
CA ALA A 9 8.55 40.74 -35.37
C ALA A 9 9.13 39.34 -35.06
N ASN A 10 10.46 39.19 -35.15
CA ASN A 10 11.13 37.92 -34.88
C ASN A 10 11.21 37.65 -33.36
N ARG A 11 11.40 38.64 -32.52
CA ARG A 11 11.34 38.51 -31.05
C ARG A 11 9.93 38.13 -30.57
N PHE A 12 8.89 38.74 -31.13
CA PHE A 12 7.49 38.35 -30.81
C PHE A 12 7.14 36.94 -31.29
N LYS A 13 7.68 36.49 -32.42
CA LYS A 13 7.47 35.14 -32.94
C LYS A 13 8.17 34.09 -32.07
N ILE A 14 9.41 34.35 -31.62
CA ILE A 14 10.17 33.47 -30.70
C ILE A 14 9.50 33.43 -29.33
N MET A 15 9.01 34.57 -28.82
CA MET A 15 8.33 34.63 -27.53
C MET A 15 6.99 33.88 -27.54
N LYS A 16 6.20 33.96 -28.64
CA LYS A 16 4.97 33.19 -28.82
C LYS A 16 5.22 31.69 -28.93
N ILE A 17 6.29 31.27 -29.61
CA ILE A 17 6.68 29.85 -29.73
C ILE A 17 7.14 29.33 -28.37
N SER A 18 7.92 30.10 -27.59
CA SER A 18 8.36 29.73 -26.22
C SER A 18 7.18 29.61 -25.27
N PHE A 19 6.20 30.52 -25.33
CA PHE A 19 5.01 30.47 -24.47
C PHE A 19 4.09 29.29 -24.83
N SER A 20 3.94 28.98 -26.12
CA SER A 20 3.18 27.81 -26.60
C SER A 20 3.86 26.51 -26.21
N ALA A 21 5.20 26.41 -26.28
CA ALA A 21 5.96 25.25 -25.83
C ALA A 21 5.86 25.05 -24.33
N TYR A 22 5.88 26.13 -23.54
CA TYR A 22 5.69 26.08 -22.07
C TYR A 22 4.29 25.63 -21.68
N MET A 23 3.26 26.07 -22.40
CA MET A 23 1.87 25.63 -22.20
C MET A 23 1.69 24.15 -22.53
N VAL A 24 2.31 23.65 -23.60
CA VAL A 24 2.26 22.21 -23.95
C VAL A 24 2.98 21.36 -22.92
N ILE A 25 4.11 21.82 -22.37
CA ILE A 25 4.84 21.14 -21.30
C ILE A 25 4.01 21.09 -20.00
N LEU A 26 3.33 22.18 -19.63
CA LEU A 26 2.45 22.23 -18.45
C LEU A 26 1.25 21.26 -18.56
N ILE A 27 0.70 21.06 -19.77
CA ILE A 27 -0.40 20.12 -20.00
C ILE A 27 0.07 18.66 -19.86
N LEU A 28 1.32 18.35 -20.22
CA LEU A 28 1.88 17.01 -20.10
C LEU A 28 2.13 16.60 -18.62
N PHE A 29 2.40 17.55 -17.73
CA PHE A 29 2.59 17.26 -16.31
C PHE A 29 1.27 17.06 -15.53
N SER A 30 0.15 17.61 -16.00
CA SER A 30 -1.17 17.41 -15.36
C SER A 30 -1.82 16.06 -15.70
N SER A 31 -1.33 15.34 -16.69
CA SER A 31 -1.91 14.07 -17.14
C SER A 31 -1.49 12.85 -16.26
N CYS A 32 -0.37 12.93 -15.55
CA CYS A 32 0.17 11.77 -14.81
C CYS A 32 -0.61 11.41 -13.53
N GLN A 33 -1.24 12.37 -12.86
CA GLN A 33 -1.97 12.08 -11.61
C GLN A 33 -3.34 11.42 -11.86
N ASN A 34 -3.97 11.66 -12.99
CA ASN A 34 -5.24 11.02 -13.35
C ASN A 34 -5.06 9.57 -13.85
N SER A 35 -3.91 9.23 -14.42
CA SER A 35 -3.61 7.90 -14.93
C SER A 35 -3.61 6.85 -13.82
N ASN A 36 -2.87 7.06 -12.74
CA ASN A 36 -2.76 6.11 -11.62
C ASN A 36 -4.11 5.87 -10.92
N LYS A 37 -4.94 6.90 -10.78
CA LYS A 37 -6.26 6.75 -10.16
C LYS A 37 -7.21 5.90 -11.01
N ASN A 38 -7.20 6.11 -12.32
CA ASN A 38 -8.04 5.36 -13.25
C ASN A 38 -7.60 3.89 -13.34
N GLU A 39 -6.30 3.64 -13.29
CA GLU A 39 -5.73 2.29 -13.25
C GLU A 39 -6.16 1.54 -11.99
N ILE A 40 -6.08 2.16 -10.82
CA ILE A 40 -6.55 1.56 -9.55
C ILE A 40 -8.06 1.28 -9.60
N ILE A 41 -8.86 2.21 -10.10
CA ILE A 41 -10.31 2.02 -10.23
C ILE A 41 -10.64 0.86 -11.18
N SER A 42 -9.92 0.74 -12.29
CA SER A 42 -10.08 -0.36 -13.23
C SER A 42 -9.72 -1.70 -12.58
N LEU A 43 -8.60 -1.73 -11.87
CA LEU A 43 -8.14 -2.92 -11.14
C LEU A 43 -9.17 -3.37 -10.09
N VAL A 44 -9.68 -2.44 -9.27
CA VAL A 44 -10.68 -2.77 -8.25
C VAL A 44 -11.94 -3.34 -8.91
N LYS A 45 -12.42 -2.75 -10.00
CA LYS A 45 -13.58 -3.25 -10.74
C LYS A 45 -13.37 -4.64 -11.38
N GLU A 46 -12.16 -4.92 -11.84
CA GLU A 46 -11.79 -6.22 -12.41
C GLU A 46 -11.85 -7.33 -11.35
N TRP A 47 -11.47 -6.99 -10.11
CA TRP A 47 -11.36 -7.99 -9.04
C TRP A 47 -12.63 -8.10 -8.19
N GLU A 48 -13.47 -7.09 -8.11
CA GLU A 48 -14.71 -7.11 -7.34
C GLU A 48 -15.65 -8.23 -7.80
N GLY A 49 -16.04 -9.11 -6.90
CA GLY A 49 -16.88 -10.27 -7.17
C GLY A 49 -16.19 -11.44 -7.89
N LYS A 50 -14.92 -11.30 -8.29
CA LYS A 50 -14.14 -12.39 -8.91
C LYS A 50 -13.91 -13.51 -7.90
N GLU A 51 -14.06 -14.75 -8.33
CA GLU A 51 -13.77 -15.90 -7.50
C GLU A 51 -12.26 -16.16 -7.43
N ILE A 52 -11.75 -16.37 -6.23
CA ILE A 52 -10.37 -16.82 -6.01
C ILE A 52 -10.33 -18.34 -6.00
N LEU A 53 -9.53 -18.90 -6.91
CA LEU A 53 -9.31 -20.33 -7.05
C LEU A 53 -8.16 -20.79 -6.17
N PHE A 54 -8.41 -21.79 -5.34
CA PHE A 54 -7.37 -22.34 -4.44
C PHE A 54 -6.73 -23.59 -5.06
N PRO A 55 -5.38 -23.72 -5.01
CA PRO A 55 -4.72 -24.92 -5.51
C PRO A 55 -5.13 -26.15 -4.69
N THR A 56 -5.38 -27.25 -5.39
CA THR A 56 -5.61 -28.55 -4.74
C THR A 56 -4.31 -29.01 -4.06
N GLY A 57 -4.43 -29.48 -2.81
CA GLY A 57 -3.27 -29.93 -2.04
C GLY A 57 -2.45 -28.84 -1.37
N SER A 58 -2.99 -27.62 -1.23
CA SER A 58 -2.38 -26.59 -0.39
C SER A 58 -2.25 -27.07 1.06
N VAL A 59 -1.03 -27.11 1.58
CA VAL A 59 -0.73 -27.51 2.96
C VAL A 59 -0.35 -26.27 3.75
N PHE A 60 -1.11 -26.02 4.82
CA PHE A 60 -0.81 -24.94 5.74
C PHE A 60 -0.10 -25.48 6.98
N THR A 61 0.97 -24.83 7.37
CA THR A 61 1.76 -25.23 8.55
C THR A 61 1.99 -24.04 9.47
N ILE A 62 2.14 -24.30 10.77
CA ILE A 62 2.61 -23.33 11.75
C ILE A 62 4.06 -23.65 12.06
N LEU A 63 4.97 -22.72 11.77
CA LEU A 63 6.42 -22.88 11.95
C LEU A 63 6.96 -24.21 11.36
N GLU A 64 6.41 -24.66 10.22
CA GLU A 64 6.73 -25.93 9.54
C GLU A 64 6.52 -27.21 10.41
N ARG A 65 5.92 -27.12 11.58
CA ARG A 65 5.79 -28.25 12.49
C ARG A 65 4.40 -28.86 12.47
N ASP A 66 3.39 -28.01 12.62
CA ASP A 66 2.01 -28.46 12.75
C ASP A 66 1.25 -28.21 11.45
N THR A 67 0.77 -29.29 10.84
CA THR A 67 -0.15 -29.18 9.70
C THR A 67 -1.54 -28.79 10.22
N VAL A 68 -2.07 -27.71 9.70
CA VAL A 68 -3.39 -27.20 10.06
C VAL A 68 -4.35 -27.51 8.93
N GLU A 69 -5.45 -28.18 9.25
CA GLU A 69 -6.55 -28.34 8.30
C GLU A 69 -7.13 -26.95 8.01
N HIS A 70 -6.89 -26.46 6.82
CA HIS A 70 -7.27 -25.10 6.45
C HIS A 70 -8.43 -25.12 5.47
N ALA A 71 -9.37 -24.21 5.68
CA ALA A 71 -10.62 -24.00 4.97
C ALA A 71 -11.78 -24.89 5.40
N LYS A 72 -12.33 -24.63 6.58
CA LYS A 72 -13.76 -24.86 6.75
C LYS A 72 -14.48 -23.82 5.87
N ASN A 73 -15.19 -24.29 4.87
CA ASN A 73 -16.02 -23.44 3.97
C ASN A 73 -17.21 -22.78 4.69
N ASP A 74 -17.28 -22.88 6.01
CA ASP A 74 -18.40 -22.40 6.82
C ASP A 74 -18.06 -21.12 7.60
N VAL A 75 -17.33 -20.22 6.96
CA VAL A 75 -17.02 -18.89 7.52
C VAL A 75 -17.58 -17.83 6.59
N ASP A 76 -18.11 -16.75 7.18
CA ASP A 76 -18.73 -15.67 6.39
C ASP A 76 -17.67 -14.88 5.60
N TYR A 77 -16.46 -14.73 6.19
CA TYR A 77 -15.35 -13.98 5.61
C TYR A 77 -14.03 -14.72 5.78
N LYS A 78 -13.11 -14.53 4.84
CA LYS A 78 -11.71 -14.95 4.96
C LYS A 78 -10.79 -13.91 4.33
N ILE A 79 -9.59 -13.76 4.85
CA ILE A 79 -8.58 -12.85 4.31
C ILE A 79 -7.48 -13.70 3.70
N VAL A 80 -7.19 -13.45 2.43
CA VAL A 80 -6.16 -14.16 1.67
C VAL A 80 -5.09 -13.17 1.24
N THR A 81 -3.82 -13.50 1.51
CA THR A 81 -2.70 -12.72 1.00
C THR A 81 -1.72 -13.62 0.26
N TYR A 82 -1.29 -13.16 -0.90
CA TYR A 82 -0.23 -13.78 -1.69
C TYR A 82 1.01 -12.89 -1.64
N VAL A 83 2.16 -13.50 -1.43
CA VAL A 83 3.46 -12.82 -1.46
C VAL A 83 4.38 -13.54 -2.42
N ASP A 84 4.74 -12.86 -3.50
CA ASP A 84 5.64 -13.38 -4.53
C ASP A 84 7.12 -13.33 -4.11
N SER A 85 7.97 -13.94 -4.94
CA SER A 85 9.42 -14.04 -4.74
C SER A 85 10.20 -12.79 -5.17
N ALA A 86 9.55 -11.74 -5.69
CA ALA A 86 10.23 -10.56 -6.19
C ALA A 86 10.64 -9.60 -5.05
N GLY A 87 11.86 -9.11 -5.07
CA GLY A 87 12.35 -8.11 -4.11
C GLY A 87 12.66 -8.65 -2.71
N CYS A 88 12.62 -7.76 -1.72
CA CYS A 88 12.96 -8.05 -0.34
C CYS A 88 11.81 -8.76 0.38
N MET A 89 12.01 -10.01 0.82
CA MET A 89 10.99 -10.81 1.48
C MET A 89 10.55 -10.20 2.82
N SER A 90 11.47 -9.80 3.67
CA SER A 90 11.15 -9.22 4.99
C SER A 90 10.33 -7.94 4.88
N CYS A 91 10.62 -7.12 3.84
CA CYS A 91 9.89 -5.89 3.57
C CYS A 91 8.43 -6.14 3.16
N LYS A 92 8.19 -7.22 2.42
CA LYS A 92 6.85 -7.59 1.95
C LYS A 92 6.02 -8.26 3.04
N LEU A 93 6.64 -9.10 3.84
CA LEU A 93 5.93 -9.92 4.82
C LEU A 93 5.34 -9.07 5.96
N GLN A 94 6.09 -8.11 6.50
CA GLN A 94 5.70 -7.28 7.65
C GLN A 94 4.88 -8.03 8.73
N LEU A 95 5.38 -9.19 9.16
CA LEU A 95 4.65 -10.15 9.97
C LEU A 95 4.14 -9.58 11.31
N SER A 96 4.86 -8.62 11.89
CA SER A 96 4.42 -7.94 13.11
C SER A 96 3.12 -7.16 12.91
N ARG A 97 3.01 -6.42 11.78
CA ARG A 97 1.79 -5.68 11.44
C ARG A 97 0.59 -6.61 11.17
N TRP A 98 0.86 -7.78 10.57
CA TRP A 98 -0.16 -8.82 10.43
C TRP A 98 -0.66 -9.32 11.76
N LYS A 99 0.24 -9.58 12.73
CA LYS A 99 -0.16 -9.99 14.09
C LYS A 99 -1.06 -8.94 14.75
N GLU A 100 -0.70 -7.67 14.66
CA GLU A 100 -1.52 -6.57 15.20
C GLU A 100 -2.90 -6.54 14.56
N PHE A 101 -2.99 -6.65 13.23
CA PHE A 101 -4.26 -6.63 12.52
C PHE A 101 -5.13 -7.85 12.84
N ILE A 102 -4.55 -9.04 12.96
CA ILE A 102 -5.27 -10.26 13.36
C ILE A 102 -5.84 -10.10 14.77
N LEU A 103 -5.04 -9.63 15.74
CA LEU A 103 -5.50 -9.38 17.09
C LEU A 103 -6.61 -8.33 17.14
N GLU A 104 -6.52 -7.27 16.37
CA GLU A 104 -7.57 -6.27 16.26
C GLU A 104 -8.88 -6.89 15.75
N LEU A 105 -8.80 -7.70 14.68
CA LEU A 105 -9.97 -8.39 14.13
C LEU A 105 -10.59 -9.39 15.12
N ASP A 106 -9.78 -10.12 15.87
CA ASP A 106 -10.25 -11.05 16.90
C ASP A 106 -11.01 -10.33 18.04
N THR A 107 -10.73 -9.04 18.28
CA THR A 107 -11.47 -8.25 19.28
C THR A 107 -12.81 -7.73 18.81
N ILE A 108 -12.96 -7.48 17.51
CA ILE A 108 -14.15 -6.82 16.94
C ILE A 108 -15.10 -7.78 16.23
N SER A 109 -14.61 -8.92 15.78
CA SER A 109 -15.44 -9.93 15.10
C SER A 109 -15.89 -10.99 16.08
N PRO A 110 -17.22 -11.29 16.17
CA PRO A 110 -17.72 -12.36 17.03
C PRO A 110 -17.31 -13.76 16.52
N LYS A 111 -16.96 -13.89 15.26
CA LYS A 111 -16.49 -15.12 14.62
C LYS A 111 -15.05 -14.96 14.19
N LYS A 112 -14.26 -16.01 14.38
CA LYS A 112 -12.87 -16.03 13.93
C LYS A 112 -12.81 -15.94 12.40
N ILE A 113 -12.00 -15.01 11.89
CA ILE A 113 -11.77 -14.82 10.46
C ILE A 113 -10.47 -15.54 10.08
N PRO A 114 -10.51 -16.54 9.20
CA PRO A 114 -9.32 -17.21 8.72
C PRO A 114 -8.44 -16.29 7.91
N PHE A 115 -7.13 -16.36 8.17
CA PHE A 115 -6.10 -15.74 7.36
C PHE A 115 -5.36 -16.80 6.56
N LEU A 116 -5.33 -16.65 5.24
CA LEU A 116 -4.71 -17.56 4.30
C LEU A 116 -3.46 -16.93 3.73
N PHE A 117 -2.30 -17.24 4.29
CA PHE A 117 -1.02 -16.72 3.83
C PHE A 117 -0.41 -17.69 2.81
N TYR A 118 -0.35 -17.30 1.54
CA TYR A 118 0.35 -18.01 0.48
C TYR A 118 1.65 -17.29 0.17
N PHE A 119 2.76 -17.98 0.40
CA PHE A 119 4.09 -17.44 0.16
C PHE A 119 4.79 -18.24 -0.93
N TYR A 120 5.22 -17.55 -1.98
CA TYR A 120 6.09 -18.07 -3.02
C TYR A 120 7.49 -17.48 -2.82
N PRO A 121 8.35 -18.08 -1.97
CA PRO A 121 9.66 -17.55 -1.67
C PRO A 121 10.68 -17.91 -2.74
N LYS A 122 11.62 -17.01 -3.03
CA LYS A 122 12.83 -17.33 -3.78
C LYS A 122 13.76 -18.27 -3.00
N ASN A 123 13.78 -18.10 -1.68
CA ASN A 123 14.57 -18.92 -0.75
C ASN A 123 13.68 -19.29 0.46
N LYS A 124 13.36 -20.57 0.55
CA LYS A 124 12.55 -21.13 1.63
C LYS A 124 13.21 -20.98 3.00
N SER A 125 14.53 -21.17 3.08
CA SER A 125 15.26 -21.04 4.36
C SER A 125 15.23 -19.61 4.88
N GLU A 126 15.31 -18.61 4.00
CA GLU A 126 15.16 -17.20 4.37
C GLU A 126 13.75 -16.91 4.91
N LEU A 127 12.72 -17.39 4.21
CA LEU A 127 11.33 -17.26 4.68
C LEU A 127 11.15 -17.87 6.06
N ASN A 128 11.61 -19.09 6.27
CA ASN A 128 11.51 -19.79 7.54
C ASN A 128 12.23 -19.06 8.67
N PHE A 129 13.42 -18.53 8.39
CA PHE A 129 14.16 -17.70 9.35
C PHE A 129 13.35 -16.45 9.75
N ILE A 130 12.75 -15.76 8.78
CA ILE A 130 11.92 -14.57 9.03
C ILE A 130 10.69 -14.93 9.86
N VAL A 131 9.98 -16.00 9.51
CA VAL A 131 8.78 -16.48 10.21
C VAL A 131 9.12 -16.86 11.64
N TYR A 132 10.20 -17.62 11.86
CA TYR A 132 10.67 -18.02 13.16
C TYR A 132 11.12 -16.85 14.03
N ARG A 133 11.94 -15.95 13.48
CA ARG A 133 12.44 -14.75 14.19
C ARG A 133 11.30 -13.84 14.64
N ASN A 134 10.24 -13.72 13.85
CA ASN A 134 9.06 -12.92 14.18
C ASN A 134 8.06 -13.67 15.08
N THR A 135 8.32 -14.92 15.45
CA THR A 135 7.39 -15.76 16.20
C THR A 135 5.99 -15.72 15.57
N PHE A 136 5.93 -15.93 14.25
CA PHE A 136 4.69 -15.84 13.50
C PHE A 136 3.95 -17.18 13.55
N ASN A 137 3.16 -17.39 14.61
CA ASN A 137 2.45 -18.62 14.91
C ASN A 137 1.08 -18.70 14.21
N TYR A 138 1.03 -18.29 12.95
CA TYR A 138 -0.17 -18.38 12.12
C TYR A 138 0.07 -19.33 10.93
N PRO A 139 -1.00 -20.00 10.44
CA PRO A 139 -0.86 -20.93 9.32
C PRO A 139 -0.36 -20.23 8.06
N ILE A 140 0.69 -20.78 7.46
CA ILE A 140 1.22 -20.34 6.18
C ILE A 140 1.28 -21.52 5.20
N CYS A 141 1.03 -21.25 3.93
CA CYS A 141 1.26 -22.19 2.84
C CYS A 141 2.47 -21.72 2.03
N ILE A 142 3.51 -22.55 1.95
CA ILE A 142 4.66 -22.30 1.10
C ILE A 142 4.38 -22.95 -0.26
N ASP A 143 4.05 -22.11 -1.24
CA ASP A 143 3.70 -22.53 -2.60
C ASP A 143 4.94 -22.47 -3.51
N GLU A 144 5.81 -23.45 -3.39
CA GLU A 144 7.09 -23.51 -4.13
C GLU A 144 6.92 -23.53 -5.66
N LYS A 145 5.72 -23.84 -6.15
CA LYS A 145 5.41 -23.92 -7.58
C LYS A 145 4.68 -22.71 -8.14
N ASP A 146 4.40 -21.71 -7.28
CA ASP A 146 3.58 -20.56 -7.64
C ASP A 146 2.20 -20.93 -8.21
N SER A 147 1.63 -22.02 -7.69
CA SER A 147 0.38 -22.59 -8.19
C SER A 147 -0.79 -21.64 -7.96
N PHE A 148 -0.78 -20.93 -6.84
CA PHE A 148 -1.83 -20.00 -6.46
C PHE A 148 -1.92 -18.82 -7.41
N ASN A 149 -0.77 -18.22 -7.75
CA ASN A 149 -0.72 -17.12 -8.70
C ASN A 149 -0.99 -17.58 -10.15
N LYS A 150 -0.51 -18.77 -10.53
CA LYS A 150 -0.79 -19.35 -11.85
C LYS A 150 -2.28 -19.60 -12.09
N LEU A 151 -3.04 -19.89 -11.05
CA LEU A 151 -4.50 -20.06 -11.14
C LEU A 151 -5.24 -18.73 -11.26
N ASN A 152 -4.78 -17.69 -10.55
CA ASN A 152 -5.55 -16.47 -10.36
C ASN A 152 -5.02 -15.27 -11.15
N HIS A 153 -3.73 -15.27 -11.55
CA HIS A 153 -3.03 -14.17 -12.22
C HIS A 153 -3.11 -12.86 -11.42
N PHE A 154 -2.61 -12.90 -10.18
CA PHE A 154 -2.66 -11.76 -9.26
C PHE A 154 -1.97 -10.50 -9.84
N PRO A 155 -2.40 -9.30 -9.41
CA PRO A 155 -1.73 -8.06 -9.79
C PRO A 155 -0.25 -8.08 -9.42
N ALA A 156 0.60 -7.53 -10.29
CA ALA A 156 2.04 -7.45 -10.01
C ALA A 156 2.37 -6.53 -8.83
N ASN A 157 1.51 -5.54 -8.55
CA ASN A 157 1.69 -4.63 -7.43
C ASN A 157 1.26 -5.31 -6.12
N MET A 158 2.20 -5.52 -5.21
CA MET A 158 1.98 -6.15 -3.91
C MET A 158 0.89 -5.50 -3.05
N MET A 159 0.58 -4.23 -3.27
CA MET A 159 -0.49 -3.53 -2.57
C MET A 159 -1.87 -4.10 -2.88
N PHE A 160 -2.01 -4.86 -3.98
CA PHE A 160 -3.24 -5.48 -4.45
C PHE A 160 -3.19 -7.02 -4.46
N GLN A 161 -2.28 -7.60 -3.69
CA GLN A 161 -2.15 -9.06 -3.54
C GLN A 161 -2.80 -9.60 -2.25
N THR A 162 -3.68 -8.80 -1.65
CA THR A 162 -4.48 -9.19 -0.48
C THR A 162 -5.96 -8.93 -0.76
N PHE A 163 -6.79 -9.87 -0.34
CA PHE A 163 -8.21 -9.93 -0.67
C PHE A 163 -9.02 -10.27 0.58
N LEU A 164 -10.12 -9.55 0.78
CA LEU A 164 -11.20 -9.97 1.67
C LEU A 164 -12.21 -10.73 0.81
N LEU A 165 -12.48 -11.97 1.17
CA LEU A 165 -13.39 -12.87 0.46
C LEU A 165 -14.63 -13.17 1.28
N ASP A 166 -15.73 -13.43 0.58
CA ASP A 166 -16.94 -14.01 1.15
C ASP A 166 -16.84 -15.54 1.32
N ARG A 167 -17.95 -16.15 1.71
CA ARG A 167 -18.09 -17.61 1.88
C ARG A 167 -17.76 -18.36 0.60
N ASP A 168 -18.15 -17.83 -0.54
CA ASP A 168 -18.02 -18.45 -1.87
C ASP A 168 -16.69 -18.12 -2.56
N ASN A 169 -15.70 -17.61 -1.79
CA ASN A 169 -14.39 -17.19 -2.27
C ASN A 169 -14.42 -15.99 -3.24
N ARG A 170 -15.49 -15.21 -3.26
CA ARG A 170 -15.58 -14.02 -4.10
C ARG A 170 -14.98 -12.82 -3.41
N VAL A 171 -14.27 -12.01 -4.17
CA VAL A 171 -13.60 -10.81 -3.67
C VAL A 171 -14.63 -9.75 -3.28
N LEU A 172 -14.66 -9.38 -2.01
CA LEU A 172 -15.44 -8.26 -1.46
C LEU A 172 -14.64 -6.97 -1.43
N ALA A 173 -13.33 -7.08 -1.19
CA ALA A 173 -12.42 -5.95 -1.24
C ALA A 173 -11.01 -6.43 -1.59
N ILE A 174 -10.28 -5.59 -2.33
CA ILE A 174 -8.89 -5.81 -2.72
C ILE A 174 -8.00 -4.72 -2.13
N GLY A 175 -6.80 -5.07 -1.71
CA GLY A 175 -5.79 -4.19 -1.19
C GLY A 175 -5.24 -4.66 0.16
N ASN A 176 -4.03 -4.23 0.48
CA ASN A 176 -3.34 -4.72 1.66
C ASN A 176 -3.67 -3.85 2.90
N PRO A 177 -4.40 -4.38 3.92
CA PRO A 177 -4.84 -3.61 5.08
C PRO A 177 -3.70 -3.21 6.02
N ILE A 178 -2.56 -3.91 6.00
CA ILE A 178 -1.40 -3.54 6.83
C ILE A 178 -0.57 -2.42 6.21
N HIS A 179 -0.80 -2.09 4.93
CA HIS A 179 -0.13 -1.00 4.23
C HIS A 179 -1.02 0.23 4.02
N SER A 180 -2.35 0.09 4.18
CA SER A 180 -3.29 1.18 3.97
C SER A 180 -4.38 1.19 5.04
N SER A 181 -4.41 2.25 5.84
CA SER A 181 -5.45 2.47 6.85
C SER A 181 -6.85 2.54 6.25
N LYS A 182 -7.00 3.09 5.04
CA LYS A 182 -8.29 3.14 4.32
C LYS A 182 -8.77 1.75 3.90
N VAL A 183 -7.86 0.90 3.44
CA VAL A 183 -8.19 -0.50 3.11
C VAL A 183 -8.54 -1.27 4.38
N LYS A 184 -7.78 -1.06 5.46
CA LYS A 184 -8.08 -1.66 6.76
C LYS A 184 -9.47 -1.24 7.24
N GLU A 185 -9.81 0.04 7.23
CA GLU A 185 -11.14 0.55 7.60
C GLU A 185 -12.26 -0.06 6.73
N LEU A 186 -12.01 -0.23 5.43
CA LEU A 186 -12.96 -0.90 4.52
C LEU A 186 -13.20 -2.35 4.92
N TYR A 187 -12.15 -3.12 5.21
CA TYR A 187 -12.27 -4.50 5.66
C TYR A 187 -13.08 -4.58 6.96
N LEU A 188 -12.75 -3.74 7.95
CA LEU A 188 -13.43 -3.70 9.23
C LEU A 188 -14.93 -3.40 9.07
N LYS A 189 -15.30 -2.44 8.22
CA LYS A 189 -16.70 -2.10 7.93
C LYS A 189 -17.47 -3.26 7.30
N ILE A 190 -16.89 -3.93 6.31
CA ILE A 190 -17.52 -5.08 5.66
C ILE A 190 -17.75 -6.21 6.68
N ILE A 191 -16.74 -6.52 7.48
CA ILE A 191 -16.77 -7.60 8.48
C ILE A 191 -17.79 -7.32 9.59
N GLN A 192 -17.93 -6.07 10.02
CA GLN A 192 -18.92 -5.66 11.02
C GLN A 192 -20.35 -5.61 10.47
N GLY A 193 -20.54 -5.82 9.17
CA GLY A 193 -21.84 -5.80 8.53
C GLY A 193 -22.40 -4.38 8.32
N ASP A 194 -21.58 -3.36 8.52
CA ASP A 194 -21.93 -2.01 8.12
C ASP A 194 -22.08 -2.00 6.60
N LYS A 195 -23.32 -1.81 6.11
CA LYS A 195 -23.55 -1.65 4.68
C LYS A 195 -22.67 -0.51 4.19
N VAL A 196 -21.68 -0.86 3.40
CA VAL A 196 -20.82 0.12 2.73
C VAL A 196 -21.71 0.92 1.80
N GLN A 197 -22.30 2.00 2.31
CA GLN A 197 -22.91 2.99 1.44
C GLN A 197 -21.77 3.68 0.69
N PRO A 198 -21.78 3.69 -0.65
CA PRO A 198 -20.69 4.23 -1.46
C PRO A 198 -20.49 5.74 -1.30
N ASN A 199 -21.13 6.38 -0.34
CA ASN A 199 -21.02 7.82 -0.13
C ASN A 199 -21.33 8.22 1.32
N ASN A 200 -20.42 7.90 2.24
CA ASN A 200 -20.18 8.85 3.31
C ASN A 200 -18.81 9.50 3.02
N LYS A 201 -18.83 10.50 2.15
CA LYS A 201 -17.85 11.58 2.23
C LYS A 201 -18.06 12.22 3.62
N LYS A 202 -17.39 11.68 4.66
CA LYS A 202 -16.89 12.57 5.70
C LYS A 202 -16.20 13.67 4.91
N ASN A 203 -16.65 14.91 5.04
CA ASN A 203 -15.93 16.07 4.55
C ASN A 203 -14.56 16.03 5.23
N ILE A 204 -13.62 15.31 4.63
CA ILE A 204 -12.23 15.35 5.03
C ILE A 204 -11.81 16.74 4.58
N ILE A 205 -11.75 17.65 5.52
CA ILE A 205 -11.21 18.97 5.30
C ILE A 205 -9.75 18.75 4.96
N GLN A 206 -9.40 18.99 3.70
CA GLN A 206 -8.02 18.82 3.21
C GLN A 206 -7.30 20.15 3.41
N THR A 207 -6.07 20.08 3.88
CA THR A 207 -5.15 21.20 3.93
C THR A 207 -4.02 20.99 2.92
N GLU A 208 -3.32 22.07 2.58
CA GLU A 208 -2.17 22.02 1.69
C GLU A 208 -0.90 21.84 2.52
N VAL A 209 0.06 21.08 1.96
CA VAL A 209 1.31 20.76 2.62
C VAL A 209 2.47 20.96 1.67
N SER A 210 3.51 21.65 2.12
CA SER A 210 4.81 21.64 1.46
C SER A 210 5.78 20.74 2.21
N VAL A 211 6.69 20.11 1.47
CA VAL A 211 7.76 19.27 2.01
C VAL A 211 9.08 19.93 1.69
N ASP A 212 9.98 20.01 2.66
CA ASP A 212 11.31 20.63 2.47
C ASP A 212 12.16 19.93 1.40
N LYS A 213 12.02 18.61 1.31
CA LYS A 213 12.70 17.76 0.32
C LYS A 213 11.91 16.47 0.10
N THR A 214 11.93 15.98 -1.13
CA THR A 214 11.27 14.72 -1.51
C THR A 214 12.25 13.53 -1.55
N THR A 215 13.54 13.81 -1.55
CA THR A 215 14.61 12.82 -1.64
C THR A 215 15.76 13.23 -0.73
N MET A 216 16.36 12.26 -0.08
CA MET A 216 17.60 12.41 0.67
C MET A 216 18.58 11.34 0.21
N PHE A 217 19.81 11.76 -0.12
CA PHE A 217 20.89 10.85 -0.42
C PHE A 217 21.65 10.56 0.87
N LEU A 218 21.83 9.28 1.17
CA LEU A 218 22.71 8.82 2.23
C LEU A 218 24.07 8.51 1.59
N ASP A 219 25.13 9.04 2.15
CA ASP A 219 26.50 8.73 1.74
C ASP A 219 26.82 7.25 2.03
N HIS A 220 28.05 6.84 1.73
CA HIS A 220 28.51 5.50 2.07
C HIS A 220 28.35 5.23 3.56
N PHE A 221 27.53 4.24 3.89
CA PHE A 221 27.24 3.89 5.27
C PHE A 221 27.55 2.42 5.56
N ASP A 222 27.88 2.16 6.80
CA ASP A 222 28.01 0.82 7.34
C ASP A 222 26.63 0.24 7.58
N TRP A 223 26.29 -0.88 6.95
CA TRP A 223 25.01 -1.55 7.08
C TRP A 223 24.68 -2.05 8.51
N HIS A 224 25.68 -2.05 9.42
CA HIS A 224 25.49 -2.35 10.84
C HIS A 224 25.08 -1.12 11.66
N LYS A 225 25.07 0.07 11.06
CA LYS A 225 24.73 1.32 11.75
C LYS A 225 23.40 1.86 11.29
N GLU A 226 22.59 2.28 12.25
CA GLU A 226 21.36 2.99 11.95
C GLU A 226 21.63 4.27 11.18
N GLN A 227 20.81 4.50 10.16
CA GLN A 227 20.83 5.73 9.38
C GLN A 227 19.64 6.59 9.79
N HIS A 228 19.83 7.90 9.80
CA HIS A 228 18.79 8.83 10.19
C HIS A 228 18.54 9.83 9.08
N ALA A 229 17.26 10.04 8.78
CA ALA A 229 16.82 11.07 7.85
C ALA A 229 15.71 11.89 8.50
N LYS A 230 15.66 13.18 8.17
CA LYS A 230 14.62 14.08 8.65
C LYS A 230 13.98 14.79 7.47
N PHE A 231 12.65 14.75 7.42
CA PHE A 231 11.82 15.52 6.50
C PHE A 231 10.94 16.48 7.29
N ILE A 232 10.68 17.65 6.73
CA ILE A 232 9.86 18.67 7.37
C ILE A 232 8.65 18.94 6.48
N LEU A 233 7.46 18.73 7.04
CA LEU A 233 6.18 19.05 6.40
C LEU A 233 5.68 20.35 6.99
N THR A 234 5.44 21.34 6.15
CA THR A 234 4.85 22.62 6.55
C THR A 234 3.40 22.70 6.08
N ASN A 235 2.49 22.99 6.99
CA ASN A 235 1.10 23.22 6.66
C ASN A 235 0.96 24.59 5.96
N THR A 236 0.83 24.58 4.64
CA THR A 236 0.66 25.77 3.81
C THR A 236 -0.82 26.12 3.55
N GLY A 237 -1.73 25.26 4.00
CA GLY A 237 -3.15 25.45 3.86
C GLY A 237 -3.75 26.27 5.01
N LYS A 238 -5.07 26.35 5.04
CA LYS A 238 -5.85 27.15 6.03
C LYS A 238 -6.39 26.30 7.20
N GLU A 239 -6.40 24.99 7.05
CA GLU A 239 -6.95 24.05 8.01
C GLU A 239 -5.84 23.34 8.79
N LEU A 240 -6.19 22.69 9.89
CA LEU A 240 -5.23 21.91 10.69
C LEU A 240 -4.71 20.73 9.87
N LEU A 241 -3.38 20.56 9.85
CA LEU A 241 -2.73 19.38 9.28
C LEU A 241 -2.62 18.31 10.37
N MET A 242 -3.16 17.14 10.10
CA MET A 242 -2.94 15.96 10.92
C MET A 242 -2.38 14.83 10.04
N ILE A 243 -1.24 14.27 10.43
CA ILE A 243 -0.70 13.08 9.79
C ILE A 243 -1.46 11.88 10.35
N TYR A 244 -2.28 11.28 9.52
CA TYR A 244 -3.11 10.14 9.91
C TYR A 244 -2.33 8.83 9.92
N ASP A 245 -1.50 8.64 8.89
CA ASP A 245 -0.69 7.44 8.72
C ASP A 245 0.58 7.74 7.91
N VAL A 246 1.64 6.98 8.20
CA VAL A 246 2.89 6.97 7.41
C VAL A 246 3.23 5.51 7.11
N THR A 247 3.36 5.21 5.82
CA THR A 247 3.73 3.87 5.36
C THR A 247 5.14 3.88 4.80
N THR A 248 5.90 2.83 5.10
CA THR A 248 7.24 2.61 4.56
C THR A 248 7.24 1.41 3.63
N SER A 249 8.05 1.44 2.58
CA SER A 249 8.22 0.31 1.66
C SER A 249 9.09 -0.80 2.24
N CYS A 250 9.83 -0.53 3.31
CA CYS A 250 10.70 -1.47 4.00
C CYS A 250 10.29 -1.61 5.47
N GLY A 251 10.16 -2.84 5.96
CA GLY A 251 9.93 -3.13 7.38
C GLY A 251 11.13 -2.83 8.29
N CYS A 252 12.28 -2.46 7.71
CA CYS A 252 13.48 -2.00 8.43
C CYS A 252 13.50 -0.49 8.63
N THR A 253 12.47 0.23 8.20
CA THR A 253 12.40 1.69 8.30
C THR A 253 11.29 2.08 9.27
N GLU A 254 11.65 2.83 10.30
CA GLU A 254 10.70 3.43 11.24
C GLU A 254 10.56 4.93 10.97
N VAL A 255 9.37 5.47 11.18
CA VAL A 255 9.11 6.91 11.08
C VAL A 255 8.44 7.40 12.34
N ALA A 256 9.15 8.24 13.07
CA ALA A 256 8.63 8.91 14.25
C ALA A 256 8.16 10.32 13.92
N TYR A 257 6.95 10.67 14.33
CA TYR A 257 6.35 11.99 14.11
C TYR A 257 5.30 12.31 15.18
N SER A 258 4.98 13.61 15.33
CA SER A 258 3.90 14.03 16.19
C SER A 258 2.53 13.74 15.57
N LYS A 259 1.64 13.13 16.35
CA LYS A 259 0.23 12.90 15.98
C LYS A 259 -0.67 14.12 16.29
N GLU A 260 -0.11 15.16 16.88
CA GLU A 260 -0.87 16.37 17.19
C GLU A 260 -1.14 17.21 15.94
N PRO A 261 -2.32 17.86 15.88
CA PRO A 261 -2.65 18.73 14.77
C PRO A 261 -1.69 19.91 14.64
N THR A 262 -1.14 20.09 13.44
CA THR A 262 -0.24 21.19 13.10
C THR A 262 -1.02 22.35 12.51
N ARG A 263 -0.89 23.54 13.10
CA ARG A 263 -1.61 24.75 12.67
C ARG A 263 -1.11 25.25 11.30
N PRO A 264 -1.94 26.04 10.57
CA PRO A 264 -1.49 26.78 9.40
C PRO A 264 -0.19 27.55 9.65
N GLY A 265 0.76 27.44 8.74
CA GLY A 265 2.09 28.03 8.84
C GLY A 265 3.09 27.29 9.74
N ALA A 266 2.65 26.36 10.56
CA ALA A 266 3.53 25.53 11.39
C ALA A 266 4.02 24.30 10.65
N SER A 267 5.09 23.65 11.18
CA SER A 267 5.71 22.49 10.59
C SER A 267 5.76 21.31 11.56
N VAL A 268 5.72 20.09 11.00
CA VAL A 268 5.94 18.83 11.71
C VAL A 268 7.10 18.07 11.07
N SER A 269 7.93 17.45 11.91
CA SER A 269 9.07 16.66 11.45
C SER A 269 8.71 15.18 11.36
N LEU A 270 9.13 14.53 10.29
CA LEU A 270 9.22 13.08 10.16
C LEU A 270 10.67 12.66 10.37
N ASN A 271 10.95 11.93 11.44
CA ASN A 271 12.27 11.38 11.72
C ASN A 271 12.26 9.91 11.28
N VAL A 272 13.09 9.59 10.32
CA VAL A 272 13.18 8.27 9.68
C VAL A 272 14.46 7.61 10.17
N THR A 273 14.34 6.37 10.61
CA THR A 273 15.46 5.52 11.06
C THR A 273 15.45 4.20 10.31
#